data_94ee4a975ff1801a0057c19c41eef198
#
_entry.id   94ee4a975ff1801a0057c19c41eef198
#
_cell.length_a   1.000
_cell.length_b   1.000
_cell.length_c   1.000
_cell.angle_alpha   90.00
_cell.angle_beta   90.00
_cell.angle_gamma   90.00
#
_symmetry.space_group_name_H-M   'P 1'
#
loop_
_entity.id
_entity.type
_entity.pdbx_description
1 polymer ?
#
loop_
_entity_poly.entity_id
_entity_poly.type
_entity_poly.pdbx_seq_one_letter_code
_entity_poly.pdbx_strand_id
1 'polypeptide(L)'
;WELGNEYNYHPEWFGGKISNWYKAANNAAKRIKEIDPNHPVSTAHGDLPDKQARRLLDSIDAWGFNVYRWDKPMSIAEEWAQVSDKPFYFSEAGADSFMTQEFEDLKAGPNQEAQARANAIIIDEIFSDSNNNLGILLFSMVDGLWKAGNPSKQDPGGAAPFSTGVPYDGAANEEYWGIVDIERNKKITFNVVKDKYKNF
;
A
#
# COMPACT_ATOMS: atom_id res chain seq x y z
N TRP A 1 -7.33 11.92 -9.92
CA TRP A 1 -6.27 12.74 -9.32
C TRP A 1 -5.98 12.23 -7.92
N GLU A 2 -4.71 11.92 -7.59
CA GLU A 2 -4.32 11.52 -6.24
C GLU A 2 -3.46 12.60 -5.59
N LEU A 3 -3.80 12.96 -4.34
CA LEU A 3 -3.16 14.01 -3.57
C LEU A 3 -2.38 13.43 -2.39
N GLY A 4 -1.06 13.38 -2.52
CA GLY A 4 -0.13 12.96 -1.46
C GLY A 4 -0.14 11.46 -1.17
N ASN A 5 0.89 11.03 -0.46
CA ASN A 5 1.09 9.66 0.00
C ASN A 5 1.61 9.67 1.45
N GLU A 6 1.01 8.88 2.33
CA GLU A 6 1.44 8.62 3.72
C GLU A 6 1.77 9.85 4.57
N TYR A 7 1.26 10.99 4.20
CA TYR A 7 1.50 12.28 4.87
C TYR A 7 1.13 12.26 6.35
N ASN A 8 0.23 11.38 6.75
CA ASN A 8 -0.23 11.23 8.14
C ASN A 8 0.88 10.74 9.09
N TYR A 9 1.92 10.12 8.57
CA TYR A 9 3.09 9.71 9.36
C TYR A 9 4.12 10.83 9.54
N HIS A 10 3.97 11.94 8.81
CA HIS A 10 4.96 13.02 8.72
C HIS A 10 4.41 14.40 9.07
N PRO A 11 3.80 14.60 10.27
CA PRO A 11 3.29 15.89 10.67
C PRO A 11 4.38 16.99 10.72
N GLU A 12 5.64 16.61 10.92
CA GLU A 12 6.79 17.50 10.92
C GLU A 12 6.97 18.26 9.60
N TRP A 13 6.58 17.68 8.48
CA TRP A 13 6.64 18.34 7.16
C TRP A 13 5.64 19.49 7.04
N PHE A 14 4.65 19.53 7.91
CA PHE A 14 3.55 20.49 7.90
C PHE A 14 3.55 21.41 9.15
N GLY A 15 4.75 21.68 9.68
CA GLY A 15 4.91 22.49 10.88
C GLY A 15 4.39 21.85 12.16
N GLY A 16 4.50 20.52 12.27
CA GLY A 16 4.05 19.72 13.39
C GLY A 16 2.53 19.53 13.49
N LYS A 17 1.77 19.98 12.48
CA LYS A 17 0.30 19.92 12.47
C LYS A 17 -0.21 19.32 11.16
N ILE A 18 -0.51 18.05 11.17
CA ILE A 18 -1.05 17.34 9.98
C ILE A 18 -2.32 17.98 9.42
N SER A 19 -3.10 18.66 10.23
CA SER A 19 -4.28 19.41 9.78
C SER A 19 -3.97 20.53 8.78
N ASN A 20 -2.73 21.01 8.72
CA ASN A 20 -2.31 21.97 7.70
C ASN A 20 -2.30 21.32 6.31
N TRP A 21 -1.78 20.08 6.23
CA TRP A 21 -1.86 19.27 5.00
C TRP A 21 -3.31 18.99 4.63
N TYR A 22 -4.13 18.48 5.54
CA TYR A 22 -5.54 18.16 5.23
C TYR A 22 -6.29 19.36 4.63
N LYS A 23 -6.10 20.54 5.18
CA LYS A 23 -6.73 21.77 4.65
C LYS A 23 -6.19 22.14 3.27
N ALA A 24 -4.87 22.05 3.05
CA ALA A 24 -4.24 22.33 1.77
C ALA A 24 -4.71 21.35 0.69
N ALA A 25 -4.69 20.06 0.99
CA ALA A 25 -5.15 19.01 0.09
C ALA A 25 -6.64 19.14 -0.25
N ASN A 26 -7.48 19.48 0.74
CA ASN A 26 -8.90 19.70 0.50
C ASN A 26 -9.17 20.92 -0.40
N ASN A 27 -8.42 22.00 -0.22
CA ASN A 27 -8.51 23.16 -1.11
C ASN A 27 -8.03 22.81 -2.53
N ALA A 28 -6.96 22.02 -2.66
CA ALA A 28 -6.51 21.52 -3.96
C ALA A 28 -7.58 20.64 -4.62
N ALA A 29 -8.19 19.72 -3.87
CA ALA A 29 -9.29 18.88 -4.37
C ALA A 29 -10.45 19.71 -4.91
N LYS A 30 -10.89 20.74 -4.17
CA LYS A 30 -11.94 21.68 -4.64
C LYS A 30 -11.54 22.35 -5.93
N ARG A 31 -10.30 22.83 -6.03
CA ARG A 31 -9.81 23.51 -7.22
C ARG A 31 -9.68 22.58 -8.43
N ILE A 32 -9.27 21.34 -8.22
CA ILE A 32 -9.24 20.32 -9.27
C ILE A 32 -10.64 20.08 -9.80
N LYS A 33 -11.63 19.90 -8.95
CA LYS A 33 -13.02 19.67 -9.34
C LYS A 33 -13.66 20.84 -10.11
N GLU A 34 -13.22 22.07 -9.86
CA GLU A 34 -13.66 23.23 -10.67
C GLU A 34 -13.09 23.17 -12.09
N ILE A 35 -11.90 22.65 -12.26
CA ILE A 35 -11.18 22.58 -13.55
C ILE A 35 -11.52 21.30 -14.30
N ASP A 36 -11.58 20.19 -13.58
CA ASP A 36 -11.82 18.84 -14.10
C ASP A 36 -12.91 18.14 -13.30
N PRO A 37 -14.18 18.46 -13.57
CA PRO A 37 -15.31 17.89 -12.84
C PRO A 37 -15.58 16.40 -13.18
N ASN A 38 -14.93 15.86 -14.19
CA ASN A 38 -15.21 14.52 -14.72
C ASN A 38 -14.35 13.42 -14.09
N HIS A 39 -13.27 13.79 -13.40
CA HIS A 39 -12.38 12.81 -12.76
C HIS A 39 -12.41 12.93 -11.24
N PRO A 40 -12.44 11.78 -10.53
CA PRO A 40 -12.43 11.79 -9.08
C PRO A 40 -11.09 12.28 -8.51
N VAL A 41 -11.15 12.81 -7.29
CA VAL A 41 -9.97 13.18 -6.51
C VAL A 41 -9.83 12.22 -5.34
N SER A 42 -8.66 11.64 -5.18
CA SER A 42 -8.31 10.71 -4.12
C SER A 42 -7.10 11.18 -3.33
N THR A 43 -6.74 10.43 -2.29
CA THR A 43 -5.53 10.62 -1.51
C THR A 43 -5.07 9.26 -0.97
N ALA A 44 -3.76 9.01 -0.92
CA ALA A 44 -3.19 7.80 -0.33
C ALA A 44 -2.85 8.04 1.14
N HIS A 45 -3.62 7.45 2.05
CA HIS A 45 -3.44 7.56 3.48
C HIS A 45 -2.79 6.30 4.04
N GLY A 46 -1.84 6.47 4.96
CA GLY A 46 -1.28 5.33 5.67
C GLY A 46 -2.30 4.74 6.64
N ASP A 47 -2.79 3.54 6.36
CA ASP A 47 -3.84 2.85 7.09
C ASP A 47 -5.15 3.68 7.23
N LEU A 48 -6.02 3.36 8.21
CA LEU A 48 -7.34 3.97 8.38
C LEU A 48 -7.26 5.46 8.76
N PRO A 49 -7.92 6.38 8.02
CA PRO A 49 -7.91 7.79 8.36
C PRO A 49 -8.71 8.09 9.64
N ASP A 50 -8.16 8.93 10.50
CA ASP A 50 -8.81 9.37 11.70
C ASP A 50 -10.01 10.30 11.45
N LYS A 51 -10.77 10.61 12.49
CA LYS A 51 -11.93 11.51 12.40
C LYS A 51 -11.55 12.91 11.90
N GLN A 52 -10.35 13.39 12.20
CA GLN A 52 -9.89 14.72 11.77
C GLN A 52 -9.62 14.74 10.26
N ALA A 53 -8.93 13.73 9.76
CA ALA A 53 -8.66 13.55 8.33
C ALA A 53 -9.97 13.50 7.53
N ARG A 54 -10.90 12.60 7.90
CA ARG A 54 -12.19 12.45 7.23
C ARG A 54 -13.01 13.75 7.19
N ARG A 55 -13.00 14.51 8.29
CA ARG A 55 -13.72 15.78 8.38
C ARG A 55 -13.08 16.90 7.54
N LEU A 56 -11.75 16.97 7.48
CA LEU A 56 -11.04 18.06 6.82
C LEU A 56 -10.80 17.81 5.33
N LEU A 57 -10.84 16.55 4.91
CA LEU A 57 -10.72 16.11 3.51
C LEU A 57 -12.09 15.76 2.92
N ASP A 58 -13.09 16.60 3.17
CA ASP A 58 -14.48 16.36 2.75
C ASP A 58 -14.69 16.31 1.24
N SER A 59 -13.80 16.97 0.49
CA SER A 59 -13.85 17.03 -0.98
C SER A 59 -13.15 15.88 -1.69
N ILE A 60 -12.53 14.95 -0.96
CA ILE A 60 -12.00 13.70 -1.51
C ILE A 60 -13.15 12.76 -1.89
N ASP A 61 -13.13 12.21 -3.10
CA ASP A 61 -14.16 11.32 -3.62
C ASP A 61 -13.92 9.87 -3.23
N ALA A 62 -12.68 9.40 -3.33
CA ALA A 62 -12.26 8.04 -2.99
C ALA A 62 -11.00 8.08 -2.13
N TRP A 63 -10.89 7.12 -1.20
CA TRP A 63 -9.75 7.02 -0.31
C TRP A 63 -8.81 5.90 -0.76
N GLY A 64 -7.54 6.22 -0.98
CA GLY A 64 -6.48 5.23 -1.08
C GLY A 64 -5.97 4.88 0.31
N PHE A 65 -5.80 3.60 0.58
CA PHE A 65 -5.22 3.09 1.83
C PHE A 65 -3.94 2.31 1.53
N ASN A 66 -2.84 2.70 2.18
CA ASN A 66 -1.62 1.90 2.21
C ASN A 66 -1.75 0.92 3.38
N VAL A 67 -1.97 -0.36 3.08
CA VAL A 67 -2.36 -1.36 4.08
C VAL A 67 -1.40 -2.54 4.07
N TYR A 68 -0.69 -2.71 5.16
CA TYR A 68 0.27 -3.80 5.38
C TYR A 68 -0.15 -4.66 6.58
N ARG A 69 -1.38 -5.21 6.52
CA ARG A 69 -2.00 -6.04 7.55
C ARG A 69 -1.89 -7.53 7.23
N TRP A 70 -0.83 -7.93 6.54
CA TRP A 70 -0.51 -9.28 6.12
C TRP A 70 -1.65 -9.93 5.31
N ASP A 71 -2.19 -11.06 5.78
CA ASP A 71 -3.23 -11.85 5.12
C ASP A 71 -4.67 -11.32 5.37
N LYS A 72 -4.80 -10.20 6.07
CA LYS A 72 -6.09 -9.59 6.41
C LYS A 72 -6.21 -8.12 6.01
N PRO A 73 -5.84 -7.75 4.78
CA PRO A 73 -5.95 -6.36 4.34
C PRO A 73 -7.40 -5.85 4.36
N MET A 74 -8.39 -6.71 4.09
CA MET A 74 -9.80 -6.35 4.09
C MET A 74 -10.37 -6.03 5.48
N SER A 75 -9.65 -6.29 6.57
CA SER A 75 -10.06 -5.82 7.90
C SER A 75 -10.25 -4.30 7.95
N ILE A 76 -9.54 -3.54 7.11
CA ILE A 76 -9.74 -2.09 6.98
C ILE A 76 -11.11 -1.74 6.38
N ALA A 77 -11.66 -2.58 5.51
CA ALA A 77 -12.99 -2.34 4.92
C ALA A 77 -14.10 -2.42 5.98
N GLU A 78 -14.00 -3.37 6.90
CA GLU A 78 -14.92 -3.47 8.03
C GLU A 78 -14.87 -2.24 8.94
N GLU A 79 -13.65 -1.77 9.25
CA GLU A 79 -13.44 -0.55 10.03
C GLU A 79 -13.92 0.70 9.28
N TRP A 80 -13.66 0.77 7.98
CA TRP A 80 -14.10 1.88 7.13
C TRP A 80 -15.61 1.98 7.06
N ALA A 81 -16.31 0.87 6.90
CA ALA A 81 -17.77 0.81 6.85
C ALA A 81 -18.46 1.35 8.14
N GLN A 82 -17.75 1.35 9.27
CA GLN A 82 -18.28 1.93 10.52
C GLN A 82 -18.24 3.46 10.54
N VAL A 83 -17.47 4.09 9.65
CA VAL A 83 -17.13 5.51 9.73
C VAL A 83 -17.36 6.29 8.44
N SER A 84 -17.57 5.62 7.30
CA SER A 84 -17.77 6.23 5.99
C SER A 84 -18.40 5.26 5.00
N ASP A 85 -19.13 5.81 4.04
CA ASP A 85 -19.69 5.13 2.86
C ASP A 85 -18.95 5.46 1.56
N LYS A 86 -17.89 6.28 1.64
CA LYS A 86 -17.09 6.65 0.46
C LYS A 86 -16.36 5.44 -0.11
N PRO A 87 -16.20 5.35 -1.43
CA PRO A 87 -15.38 4.31 -2.05
C PRO A 87 -13.91 4.44 -1.62
N PHE A 88 -13.24 3.30 -1.59
CA PHE A 88 -11.81 3.22 -1.29
C PHE A 88 -11.10 2.24 -2.23
N TYR A 89 -9.79 2.29 -2.26
CA TYR A 89 -8.92 1.33 -2.93
C TYR A 89 -7.65 1.13 -2.10
N PHE A 90 -6.99 0.02 -2.32
CA PHE A 90 -5.66 -0.19 -1.75
C PHE A 90 -4.66 0.53 -2.63
N SER A 91 -4.19 1.70 -2.19
CA SER A 91 -3.14 2.45 -2.89
C SER A 91 -1.78 1.78 -2.73
N GLU A 92 -1.60 1.00 -1.65
CA GLU A 92 -0.49 0.08 -1.50
C GLU A 92 -0.92 -1.13 -0.66
N ALA A 93 -0.57 -2.31 -1.13
CA ALA A 93 -0.53 -3.56 -0.38
C ALA A 93 0.39 -4.53 -1.13
N GLY A 94 0.98 -5.47 -0.42
CA GLY A 94 1.89 -6.43 -1.05
C GLY A 94 2.78 -7.15 -0.04
N ALA A 95 3.76 -7.88 -0.55
CA ALA A 95 4.74 -8.62 0.22
C ALA A 95 6.12 -8.53 -0.43
N ASP A 96 7.16 -8.50 0.41
CA ASP A 96 8.55 -8.57 -0.05
C ASP A 96 8.99 -10.02 -0.34
N SER A 97 10.16 -10.18 -0.95
CA SER A 97 10.74 -11.48 -1.32
C SER A 97 12.00 -11.82 -0.51
N PHE A 98 12.08 -11.37 0.73
CA PHE A 98 13.20 -11.70 1.61
C PHE A 98 12.70 -12.17 2.96
N MET A 99 13.04 -13.41 3.34
CA MET A 99 12.73 -13.99 4.64
C MET A 99 13.87 -13.73 5.61
N THR A 100 13.60 -13.05 6.73
CA THR A 100 14.59 -12.84 7.80
C THR A 100 14.85 -14.08 8.63
N GLN A 101 13.87 -14.99 8.66
CA GLN A 101 13.92 -16.27 9.36
C GLN A 101 13.14 -17.34 8.58
N GLU A 102 13.44 -18.61 8.87
CA GLU A 102 12.69 -19.72 8.27
C GLU A 102 11.26 -19.78 8.84
N PHE A 103 10.31 -20.15 7.99
CA PHE A 103 8.94 -20.43 8.37
C PHE A 103 8.40 -21.62 7.56
N GLU A 104 8.08 -22.72 8.24
CA GLU A 104 7.64 -23.96 7.60
C GLU A 104 8.64 -24.45 6.51
N ASP A 105 8.20 -24.54 5.26
CA ASP A 105 9.01 -24.91 4.10
C ASP A 105 9.75 -23.73 3.46
N LEU A 106 9.48 -22.49 3.91
CA LEU A 106 10.11 -21.28 3.40
C LEU A 106 11.43 -20.99 4.09
N LYS A 107 12.50 -20.91 3.31
CA LYS A 107 13.87 -20.68 3.80
C LYS A 107 14.18 -19.20 3.98
N ALA A 108 15.03 -18.90 4.97
CA ALA A 108 15.59 -17.57 5.15
C ALA A 108 16.44 -17.13 3.96
N GLY A 109 16.53 -15.79 3.75
CA GLY A 109 17.18 -15.16 2.61
C GLY A 109 16.21 -14.78 1.49
N PRO A 110 16.71 -14.45 0.29
CA PRO A 110 15.86 -14.17 -0.87
C PRO A 110 14.91 -15.33 -1.16
N ASN A 111 13.61 -15.06 -1.16
CA ASN A 111 12.58 -16.11 -1.26
C ASN A 111 11.38 -15.61 -2.10
N GLN A 112 11.48 -15.81 -3.41
CA GLN A 112 10.43 -15.43 -4.34
C GLN A 112 9.14 -16.28 -4.19
N GLU A 113 9.25 -17.51 -3.68
CA GLU A 113 8.09 -18.36 -3.41
C GLU A 113 7.25 -17.79 -2.27
N ALA A 114 7.89 -17.33 -1.19
CA ALA A 114 7.21 -16.67 -0.08
C ALA A 114 6.44 -15.42 -0.56
N GLN A 115 7.07 -14.58 -1.36
CA GLN A 115 6.42 -13.40 -1.95
C GLN A 115 5.22 -13.81 -2.82
N ALA A 116 5.37 -14.82 -3.66
CA ALA A 116 4.33 -15.27 -4.58
C ALA A 116 3.10 -15.79 -3.83
N ARG A 117 3.30 -16.62 -2.79
CA ARG A 117 2.23 -17.13 -1.92
C ARG A 117 1.55 -15.96 -1.19
N ALA A 118 2.31 -15.04 -0.62
CA ALA A 118 1.80 -13.89 0.10
C ALA A 118 0.94 -12.98 -0.79
N ASN A 119 1.47 -12.59 -1.95
CA ASN A 119 0.73 -11.73 -2.88
C ASN A 119 -0.54 -12.41 -3.42
N ALA A 120 -0.52 -13.73 -3.62
CA ALA A 120 -1.72 -14.46 -4.00
C ALA A 120 -2.82 -14.34 -2.94
N ILE A 121 -2.47 -14.54 -1.67
CA ILE A 121 -3.41 -14.43 -0.53
C ILE A 121 -3.93 -13.00 -0.40
N ILE A 122 -3.05 -12.00 -0.43
CA ILE A 122 -3.42 -10.58 -0.32
C ILE A 122 -4.39 -10.17 -1.43
N ILE A 123 -4.12 -10.55 -2.67
CA ILE A 123 -4.98 -10.22 -3.82
C ILE A 123 -6.34 -10.91 -3.67
N ASP A 124 -6.37 -12.21 -3.33
CA ASP A 124 -7.63 -12.95 -3.14
C ASP A 124 -8.46 -12.34 -2.01
N GLU A 125 -7.82 -11.98 -0.91
CA GLU A 125 -8.48 -11.34 0.24
C GLU A 125 -9.08 -9.98 -0.17
N ILE A 126 -8.33 -9.13 -0.87
CA ILE A 126 -8.79 -7.80 -1.30
C ILE A 126 -9.99 -7.90 -2.26
N PHE A 127 -10.01 -8.91 -3.12
CA PHE A 127 -11.11 -9.11 -4.05
C PHE A 127 -12.22 -10.03 -3.51
N SER A 128 -12.12 -10.52 -2.28
CA SER A 128 -13.16 -11.36 -1.66
C SER A 128 -14.47 -10.62 -1.43
N ASP A 129 -14.41 -9.30 -1.22
CA ASP A 129 -15.57 -8.42 -1.06
C ASP A 129 -15.38 -7.14 -1.88
N SER A 130 -16.38 -6.82 -2.69
CA SER A 130 -16.40 -5.64 -3.56
C SER A 130 -17.10 -4.42 -2.95
N ASN A 131 -17.57 -4.48 -1.71
CA ASN A 131 -18.31 -3.39 -1.06
C ASN A 131 -17.45 -2.12 -0.96
N ASN A 132 -17.73 -1.13 -1.82
CA ASN A 132 -17.03 0.14 -1.92
C ASN A 132 -15.50 0.04 -2.21
N ASN A 133 -14.96 -1.18 -2.39
CA ASN A 133 -13.58 -1.41 -2.76
C ASN A 133 -13.41 -1.32 -4.28
N LEU A 134 -12.57 -0.41 -4.73
CA LEU A 134 -12.29 -0.17 -6.16
C LEU A 134 -11.12 -0.99 -6.69
N GLY A 135 -10.38 -1.69 -5.84
CA GLY A 135 -9.24 -2.54 -6.23
C GLY A 135 -7.93 -2.23 -5.53
N ILE A 136 -6.83 -2.63 -6.13
CA ILE A 136 -5.48 -2.57 -5.55
C ILE A 136 -4.44 -2.08 -6.56
N LEU A 137 -3.52 -1.23 -6.08
CA LEU A 137 -2.21 -1.00 -6.65
C LEU A 137 -1.20 -1.80 -5.84
N LEU A 138 -0.69 -2.89 -6.41
CA LEU A 138 0.24 -3.76 -5.71
C LEU A 138 1.60 -3.06 -5.53
N PHE A 139 2.10 -3.00 -4.32
CA PHE A 139 3.43 -2.49 -4.03
C PHE A 139 4.45 -3.64 -4.03
N SER A 140 5.41 -3.70 -5.03
CA SER A 140 5.61 -2.65 -6.02
C SER A 140 5.99 -3.26 -7.37
N MET A 141 6.19 -2.45 -8.42
CA MET A 141 6.58 -2.97 -9.74
C MET A 141 8.02 -3.50 -9.72
N VAL A 142 8.96 -2.79 -9.11
CA VAL A 142 10.41 -3.05 -9.19
C VAL A 142 11.03 -3.02 -7.81
N ASP A 143 12.01 -3.91 -7.57
CA ASP A 143 12.87 -3.84 -6.38
C ASP A 143 13.63 -2.51 -6.30
N GLY A 144 13.97 -2.09 -5.09
CA GLY A 144 14.71 -0.86 -4.82
C GLY A 144 16.14 -1.11 -4.37
N LEU A 145 16.94 -0.01 -4.26
CA LEU A 145 18.31 -0.04 -3.74
C LEU A 145 18.58 1.10 -2.75
N TRP A 146 17.58 1.86 -2.35
CA TRP A 146 17.79 3.12 -1.63
C TRP A 146 17.18 3.15 -0.23
N LYS A 147 16.42 2.15 0.12
CA LYS A 147 15.69 2.10 1.39
C LYS A 147 16.45 1.40 2.53
N ALA A 148 17.55 0.72 2.20
CA ALA A 148 18.42 0.08 3.20
C ALA A 148 19.90 0.18 2.79
N GLY A 149 20.80 0.07 3.76
CA GLY A 149 22.23 -0.13 3.57
C GLY A 149 22.91 0.70 2.48
N ASN A 150 23.50 0.04 1.50
CA ASN A 150 24.29 0.65 0.43
C ASN A 150 23.45 0.87 -0.84
N PRO A 151 23.27 2.11 -1.32
CA PRO A 151 22.42 2.39 -2.49
C PRO A 151 22.93 1.81 -3.83
N SER A 152 24.07 1.12 -3.83
CA SER A 152 24.63 0.46 -5.03
C SER A 152 24.37 -1.04 -5.07
N LYS A 153 23.71 -1.61 -4.06
CA LYS A 153 23.37 -3.04 -4.00
C LYS A 153 22.07 -3.22 -3.24
N GLN A 154 21.39 -4.33 -3.47
CA GLN A 154 20.20 -4.69 -2.73
C GLN A 154 20.57 -5.23 -1.35
N ASP A 155 20.10 -4.61 -0.30
CA ASP A 155 20.37 -4.96 1.09
C ASP A 155 19.07 -5.37 1.81
N PRO A 156 19.09 -6.39 2.70
CA PRO A 156 17.96 -6.66 3.57
C PRO A 156 17.80 -5.56 4.62
N GLY A 157 16.56 -5.35 5.08
CA GLY A 157 16.24 -4.34 6.09
C GLY A 157 15.48 -3.15 5.53
N GLY A 158 15.58 -2.01 6.21
CA GLY A 158 14.76 -0.84 5.90
C GLY A 158 13.28 -1.08 6.19
N ALA A 159 12.98 -1.87 7.23
CA ALA A 159 11.63 -2.27 7.60
C ALA A 159 10.70 -1.06 7.73
N ALA A 160 9.58 -1.08 7.04
CA ALA A 160 8.55 -0.08 7.18
C ALA A 160 8.00 -0.10 8.61
N PRO A 161 8.09 0.98 9.37
CA PRO A 161 7.40 1.07 10.65
C PRO A 161 5.90 0.89 10.38
N PHE A 162 5.21 0.24 11.31
CA PHE A 162 3.78 -0.05 11.26
C PHE A 162 3.35 -1.17 10.28
N SER A 163 4.27 -1.82 9.57
CA SER A 163 3.98 -3.06 8.88
C SER A 163 3.79 -4.21 9.89
N THR A 164 2.75 -5.01 9.72
CA THR A 164 2.50 -6.21 10.56
C THR A 164 3.34 -7.41 10.14
N GLY A 165 4.25 -7.18 9.22
CA GLY A 165 5.20 -8.17 8.76
C GLY A 165 4.72 -8.94 7.54
N VAL A 166 5.64 -9.18 6.67
CA VAL A 166 5.48 -9.99 5.47
C VAL A 166 6.88 -10.36 4.99
N PRO A 167 7.00 -11.46 4.30
CA PRO A 167 6.04 -12.55 4.13
C PRO A 167 6.29 -13.62 5.19
N TYR A 168 5.42 -13.87 6.09
CA TYR A 168 5.46 -14.97 7.09
C TYR A 168 6.48 -14.85 8.23
N ASP A 169 7.39 -13.87 8.23
CA ASP A 169 8.46 -13.75 9.24
C ASP A 169 8.33 -12.50 10.13
N GLY A 170 7.28 -11.70 9.94
CA GLY A 170 7.03 -10.50 10.73
C GLY A 170 7.97 -9.33 10.43
N ALA A 171 8.69 -9.37 9.31
CA ALA A 171 9.62 -8.35 8.89
C ALA A 171 9.34 -7.91 7.44
N ALA A 172 9.45 -6.61 7.18
CA ALA A 172 9.39 -6.04 5.84
C ALA A 172 10.80 -5.63 5.40
N ASN A 173 11.21 -6.05 4.21
CA ASN A 173 12.50 -5.72 3.63
C ASN A 173 12.28 -4.82 2.41
N GLU A 174 12.41 -3.52 2.63
CA GLU A 174 11.95 -2.45 1.75
C GLU A 174 12.50 -2.49 0.32
N GLU A 175 13.63 -3.16 0.09
CA GLU A 175 14.25 -3.24 -1.23
C GLU A 175 13.80 -4.44 -2.07
N TYR A 176 12.96 -5.34 -1.49
CA TYR A 176 12.58 -6.63 -2.08
C TYR A 176 11.10 -6.73 -2.53
N TRP A 177 10.39 -5.62 -2.63
CA TRP A 177 8.94 -5.60 -2.89
C TRP A 177 8.53 -5.73 -4.35
N GLY A 178 9.49 -5.58 -5.28
CA GLY A 178 9.18 -5.64 -6.71
C GLY A 178 8.60 -6.97 -7.16
N ILE A 179 7.68 -6.93 -8.13
CA ILE A 179 7.27 -8.12 -8.90
C ILE A 179 8.28 -8.47 -9.99
N VAL A 180 9.17 -7.53 -10.30
CA VAL A 180 10.41 -7.75 -11.05
C VAL A 180 11.59 -7.29 -10.19
N ASP A 181 12.78 -7.86 -10.44
CA ASP A 181 14.01 -7.44 -9.79
C ASP A 181 14.55 -6.10 -10.33
N ILE A 182 15.71 -5.66 -9.84
CA ILE A 182 16.34 -4.41 -10.26
C ILE A 182 16.78 -4.41 -11.73
N GLU A 183 17.06 -5.56 -12.31
CA GLU A 183 17.38 -5.75 -13.72
C GLU A 183 16.13 -5.94 -14.60
N ARG A 184 14.94 -5.87 -14.05
CA ARG A 184 13.64 -6.10 -14.71
C ARG A 184 13.35 -7.56 -15.06
N ASN A 185 14.05 -8.53 -14.48
CA ASN A 185 13.69 -9.93 -14.60
C ASN A 185 12.43 -10.21 -13.80
N LYS A 186 11.53 -10.99 -14.37
CA LYS A 186 10.28 -11.37 -13.73
C LYS A 186 10.55 -12.32 -12.56
N LYS A 187 10.08 -11.96 -11.37
CA LYS A 187 10.03 -12.88 -10.24
C LYS A 187 8.87 -13.88 -10.38
N ILE A 188 8.84 -14.91 -9.54
CA ILE A 188 7.73 -15.90 -9.52
C ILE A 188 6.39 -15.19 -9.34
N THR A 189 6.31 -14.22 -8.43
CA THR A 189 5.12 -13.44 -8.13
C THR A 189 4.55 -12.69 -9.35
N PHE A 190 5.38 -12.34 -10.35
CA PHE A 190 4.90 -11.66 -11.56
C PHE A 190 3.80 -12.45 -12.28
N ASN A 191 4.00 -13.77 -12.44
CA ASN A 191 3.01 -14.60 -13.10
C ASN A 191 1.76 -14.80 -12.25
N VAL A 192 1.93 -14.92 -10.93
CA VAL A 192 0.81 -14.99 -9.97
C VAL A 192 -0.07 -13.73 -10.08
N VAL A 193 0.52 -12.56 -10.01
CA VAL A 193 -0.20 -11.27 -10.14
C VAL A 193 -0.89 -11.17 -11.50
N LYS A 194 -0.17 -11.49 -12.59
CA LYS A 194 -0.73 -11.49 -13.94
C LYS A 194 -1.95 -12.39 -14.08
N ASP A 195 -1.90 -13.58 -13.50
CA ASP A 195 -3.00 -14.55 -13.63
C ASP A 195 -4.18 -14.17 -12.73
N LYS A 196 -3.92 -13.63 -11.54
CA LYS A 196 -4.97 -13.06 -10.66
C LYS A 196 -5.71 -11.92 -11.36
N TYR A 197 -4.98 -10.93 -11.89
CA TYR A 197 -5.57 -9.75 -12.53
C TYR A 197 -6.31 -10.01 -13.84
N LYS A 198 -6.14 -11.18 -14.45
CA LYS A 198 -6.97 -11.57 -15.62
C LYS A 198 -8.37 -12.06 -15.24
N ASN A 199 -8.57 -12.44 -13.99
CA ASN A 199 -9.80 -13.03 -13.51
C ASN A 199 -10.74 -11.99 -12.85
N PHE A 200 -10.31 -10.74 -12.82
CA PHE A 200 -11.05 -9.56 -12.36
C PHE A 200 -11.15 -8.53 -13.49
#